data_2ae0f49c0a77a30f222f8b45fa796533
#
_entry.id   2ae0f49c0a77a30f222f8b45fa796533
#
_cell.length_a   1.000
_cell.length_b   1.000
_cell.length_c   1.000
_cell.angle_alpha   90.00
_cell.angle_beta   90.00
_cell.angle_gamma   90.00
#
_symmetry.space_group_name_H-M   'P 1'
#
loop_
_entity.id
_entity.type
_entity.pdbx_description
1 polymer ?
#
loop_
_entity_poly.entity_id
_entity_poly.type
_entity_poly.pdbx_seq_one_letter_code
_entity_poly.pdbx_strand_id
1 'polypeptide(L)'
;LPPVGSGLAPGAGIGGRLRDTVMRAFTARSVREGMRQRSGVRAEIGLPVQDPGPLRRLIATLPALEVPRPDWPAEAVVVGPLHFEPTSAVLAIPAGEGPVIVVAPSTATTGTAGLAEVALELEPGVTLPAGSRVVISRIAGDALAVPPWATVGLGRQDELLRHADLVVCGGGHGMLSKTLLAGVPMVVVPGGGDQWELANRVVRQGSGRLVRPLTVEALSVEVGEVLSSPRYREAAMRAAASIAEVADPVRVCHEALRPGR
;
A
#
# COMPACT_ATOMS: atom_id res chain seq x y z
N LEU A 1 0.28 -21.29 8.74
CA LEU A 1 0.19 -19.97 8.17
C LEU A 1 -0.31 -20.05 6.72
N PRO A 2 -1.09 -19.09 6.24
CA PRO A 2 -1.52 -19.03 4.86
C PRO A 2 -0.32 -18.80 3.93
N PRO A 3 -0.43 -19.12 2.62
CA PRO A 3 0.62 -18.80 1.66
C PRO A 3 0.96 -17.30 1.67
N VAL A 4 2.23 -16.98 1.45
CA VAL A 4 2.66 -15.58 1.26
C VAL A 4 1.91 -14.98 0.07
N GLY A 5 1.39 -13.78 0.21
CA GLY A 5 0.61 -13.10 -0.84
C GLY A 5 -0.86 -13.50 -0.92
N SER A 6 -1.36 -14.40 -0.04
CA SER A 6 -2.76 -14.81 -0.05
C SER A 6 -3.76 -13.78 0.48
N GLY A 7 -3.29 -12.77 1.18
CA GLY A 7 -4.15 -11.78 1.83
C GLY A 7 -4.81 -12.21 3.12
N LEU A 8 -4.59 -13.42 3.51
CA LEU A 8 -5.27 -13.97 4.66
C LEU A 8 -4.43 -13.78 5.93
N ALA A 9 -5.09 -13.37 6.99
CA ALA A 9 -4.51 -13.50 8.32
C ALA A 9 -4.28 -14.98 8.66
N PRO A 10 -3.27 -15.31 9.48
CA PRO A 10 -3.07 -16.65 9.97
C PRO A 10 -4.37 -17.25 10.52
N GLY A 11 -4.66 -18.49 10.15
CA GLY A 11 -5.90 -19.14 10.54
C GLY A 11 -5.96 -19.38 12.05
N ALA A 12 -7.03 -18.95 12.69
CA ALA A 12 -7.31 -19.23 14.08
C ALA A 12 -8.03 -20.57 14.21
N GLY A 13 -7.72 -21.31 15.28
CA GLY A 13 -8.32 -22.61 15.56
C GLY A 13 -7.98 -23.70 14.55
N ILE A 14 -8.65 -24.85 14.66
CA ILE A 14 -8.40 -26.04 13.81
C ILE A 14 -8.80 -25.77 12.37
N GLY A 15 -9.98 -25.18 12.15
CA GLY A 15 -10.50 -24.88 10.79
C GLY A 15 -9.61 -23.90 10.05
N GLY A 16 -9.12 -22.85 10.71
CA GLY A 16 -8.20 -21.89 10.10
C GLY A 16 -6.85 -22.51 9.73
N ARG A 17 -6.29 -23.38 10.58
CA ARG A 17 -5.05 -24.11 10.29
C ARG A 17 -5.22 -25.09 9.13
N LEU A 18 -6.37 -25.78 9.07
CA LEU A 18 -6.69 -26.67 7.95
C LEU A 18 -6.77 -25.87 6.64
N ARG A 19 -7.51 -24.75 6.63
CA ARG A 19 -7.54 -23.82 5.50
C ARG A 19 -6.14 -23.45 5.02
N ASP A 20 -5.27 -23.00 5.94
CA ASP A 20 -3.92 -22.58 5.61
C ASP A 20 -3.09 -23.73 5.02
N THR A 21 -3.27 -24.94 5.52
CA THR A 21 -2.57 -26.14 5.03
C THR A 21 -3.02 -26.51 3.62
N VAL A 22 -4.34 -26.52 3.38
CA VAL A 22 -4.92 -26.80 2.05
C VAL A 22 -4.45 -25.77 1.03
N MET A 23 -4.50 -24.49 1.37
CA MET A 23 -4.03 -23.42 0.48
C MET A 23 -2.55 -23.56 0.14
N ARG A 24 -1.69 -23.90 1.10
CA ARG A 24 -0.27 -24.16 0.83
C ARG A 24 -0.06 -25.35 -0.10
N ALA A 25 -0.85 -26.40 0.06
CA ALA A 25 -0.77 -27.57 -0.83
C ALA A 25 -1.12 -27.21 -2.29
N PHE A 26 -2.16 -26.40 -2.49
CA PHE A 26 -2.53 -25.91 -3.82
C PHE A 26 -1.44 -25.01 -4.44
N THR A 27 -0.87 -24.09 -3.66
CA THR A 27 0.17 -23.20 -4.18
C THR A 27 1.50 -23.88 -4.41
N ALA A 28 1.79 -24.99 -3.71
CA ALA A 28 3.07 -25.71 -3.83
C ALA A 28 3.37 -26.20 -5.25
N ARG A 29 2.34 -26.57 -6.02
CA ARG A 29 2.51 -26.98 -7.43
C ARG A 29 2.95 -25.80 -8.30
N SER A 30 2.26 -24.66 -8.18
CA SER A 30 2.59 -23.45 -8.91
C SER A 30 3.97 -22.91 -8.56
N VAL A 31 4.36 -22.98 -7.27
CA VAL A 31 5.71 -22.60 -6.82
C VAL A 31 6.77 -23.50 -7.48
N ARG A 32 6.58 -24.82 -7.48
CA ARG A 32 7.53 -25.75 -8.14
C ARG A 32 7.65 -25.48 -9.63
N GLU A 33 6.54 -25.22 -10.31
CA GLU A 33 6.55 -24.87 -11.73
C GLU A 33 7.30 -23.56 -11.98
N GLY A 34 7.04 -22.53 -11.21
CA GLY A 34 7.77 -21.26 -11.28
C GLY A 34 9.28 -21.43 -11.04
N MET A 35 9.67 -22.31 -10.11
CA MET A 35 11.09 -22.63 -9.88
C MET A 35 11.73 -23.33 -11.09
N ARG A 36 11.02 -24.26 -11.77
CA ARG A 36 11.51 -24.91 -12.99
C ARG A 36 11.70 -23.91 -14.13
N GLN A 37 10.71 -23.06 -14.37
CA GLN A 37 10.79 -22.00 -15.39
C GLN A 37 11.96 -21.06 -15.11
N ARG A 38 12.13 -20.63 -13.86
CA ARG A 38 13.27 -19.83 -13.43
C ARG A 38 14.60 -20.50 -13.71
N SER A 39 14.71 -21.81 -13.41
CA SER A 39 15.93 -22.58 -13.70
C SER A 39 16.23 -22.66 -15.20
N GLY A 40 15.20 -22.81 -16.05
CA GLY A 40 15.34 -22.77 -17.51
C GLY A 40 15.88 -21.43 -18.00
N VAL A 41 15.23 -20.33 -17.60
CA VAL A 41 15.67 -18.97 -17.98
C VAL A 41 17.11 -18.69 -17.50
N ARG A 42 17.48 -19.12 -16.29
CA ARG A 42 18.85 -18.96 -15.79
C ARG A 42 19.87 -19.64 -16.70
N ALA A 43 19.57 -20.87 -17.17
CA ALA A 43 20.44 -21.58 -18.11
C ALA A 43 20.56 -20.84 -19.45
N GLU A 44 19.45 -20.32 -20.00
CA GLU A 44 19.43 -19.59 -21.25
C GLU A 44 20.29 -18.31 -21.23
N ILE A 45 20.39 -17.64 -20.08
CA ILE A 45 21.20 -16.43 -19.89
C ILE A 45 22.60 -16.71 -19.33
N GLY A 46 23.04 -17.99 -19.30
CA GLY A 46 24.37 -18.39 -18.88
C GLY A 46 24.63 -18.36 -17.37
N LEU A 47 23.57 -18.31 -16.55
CA LEU A 47 23.69 -18.41 -15.08
C LEU A 47 23.58 -19.87 -14.62
N PRO A 48 24.16 -20.22 -13.45
CA PRO A 48 23.95 -21.53 -12.84
C PRO A 48 22.48 -21.89 -12.73
N VAL A 49 22.09 -23.08 -13.14
CA VAL A 49 20.71 -23.59 -13.11
C VAL A 49 20.14 -23.52 -11.69
N GLN A 50 20.95 -23.93 -10.71
CA GLN A 50 20.59 -23.78 -9.31
C GLN A 50 20.89 -22.36 -8.83
N ASP A 51 19.88 -21.69 -8.30
CA ASP A 51 20.05 -20.39 -7.66
C ASP A 51 20.73 -20.57 -6.29
N PRO A 52 21.88 -19.93 -6.04
CA PRO A 52 22.55 -20.01 -4.73
C PRO A 52 21.72 -19.36 -3.60
N GLY A 53 20.64 -18.65 -3.96
CA GLY A 53 19.85 -17.87 -3.01
C GLY A 53 20.47 -16.50 -2.69
N PRO A 54 19.74 -15.65 -2.03
CA PRO A 54 20.24 -14.34 -1.59
C PRO A 54 21.02 -14.48 -0.27
N LEU A 55 22.03 -13.65 -0.08
CA LEU A 55 22.69 -13.48 1.21
C LEU A 55 21.76 -12.85 2.25
N ARG A 56 20.89 -11.95 1.82
CA ARG A 56 19.83 -11.32 2.62
C ARG A 56 18.60 -11.08 1.76
N ARG A 57 17.43 -11.08 2.41
CA ARG A 57 16.14 -10.70 1.82
C ARG A 57 15.66 -9.44 2.51
N LEU A 58 15.74 -8.32 1.81
CA LEU A 58 15.25 -7.06 2.34
C LEU A 58 13.73 -7.00 2.15
N ILE A 59 13.00 -6.95 3.25
CA ILE A 59 11.55 -6.80 3.24
C ILE A 59 11.24 -5.31 3.39
N ALA A 60 10.99 -4.65 2.26
CA ALA A 60 10.79 -3.21 2.18
C ALA A 60 9.36 -2.82 2.55
N THR A 61 9.03 -2.87 3.84
CA THR A 61 7.69 -2.59 4.37
C THR A 61 7.75 -1.97 5.76
N LEU A 62 6.61 -1.45 6.23
CA LEU A 62 6.43 -1.09 7.63
C LEU A 62 6.00 -2.33 8.43
N PRO A 63 6.55 -2.57 9.63
CA PRO A 63 6.08 -3.63 10.52
C PRO A 63 4.56 -3.62 10.73
N ALA A 64 3.97 -2.43 10.86
CA ALA A 64 2.53 -2.23 11.01
C ALA A 64 1.70 -2.70 9.80
N LEU A 65 2.29 -2.78 8.60
CA LEU A 65 1.64 -3.32 7.39
C LEU A 65 1.85 -4.82 7.23
N GLU A 66 2.71 -5.44 8.05
CA GLU A 66 3.00 -6.86 7.93
C GLU A 66 2.12 -7.70 8.85
N VAL A 67 1.95 -8.96 8.44
CA VAL A 67 1.42 -10.01 9.30
C VAL A 67 2.63 -10.73 9.91
N PRO A 68 2.64 -11.00 11.22
CA PRO A 68 3.73 -11.77 11.84
C PRO A 68 3.99 -13.08 11.10
N ARG A 69 5.20 -13.26 10.61
CA ARG A 69 5.61 -14.40 9.78
C ARG A 69 6.80 -15.14 10.41
N PRO A 70 6.57 -15.99 11.43
CA PRO A 70 7.64 -16.77 12.06
C PRO A 70 8.25 -17.82 11.10
N ASP A 71 7.63 -18.04 9.93
CA ASP A 71 8.10 -18.90 8.86
C ASP A 71 8.99 -18.19 7.82
N TRP A 72 9.32 -16.91 8.03
CA TRP A 72 10.32 -16.27 7.19
C TRP A 72 11.70 -16.88 7.40
N PRO A 73 12.48 -17.03 6.30
CA PRO A 73 13.84 -17.53 6.43
C PRO A 73 14.71 -16.54 7.24
N ALA A 74 15.74 -17.08 7.90
CA ALA A 74 16.61 -16.29 8.80
C ALA A 74 17.33 -15.13 8.10
N GLU A 75 17.52 -15.20 6.79
CA GLU A 75 18.08 -14.14 5.98
C GLU A 75 17.11 -12.98 5.69
N ALA A 76 15.80 -13.11 6.02
CA ALA A 76 14.83 -12.06 5.81
C ALA A 76 14.91 -10.98 6.90
N VAL A 77 15.02 -9.73 6.49
CA VAL A 77 15.15 -8.57 7.37
C VAL A 77 14.20 -7.46 6.92
N VAL A 78 13.38 -6.94 7.83
CA VAL A 78 12.54 -5.78 7.56
C VAL A 78 13.40 -4.52 7.61
N VAL A 79 13.37 -3.75 6.52
CA VAL A 79 14.24 -2.58 6.33
C VAL A 79 13.47 -1.27 6.11
N GLY A 80 12.16 -1.31 6.31
CA GLY A 80 11.30 -0.17 6.00
C GLY A 80 11.04 -0.01 4.50
N PRO A 81 10.03 0.78 4.14
CA PRO A 81 9.69 1.01 2.75
C PRO A 81 10.76 1.84 2.05
N LEU A 82 11.09 1.44 0.83
CA LEU A 82 12.01 2.16 -0.04
C LEU A 82 11.17 3.01 -0.99
N HIS A 83 11.16 4.32 -0.78
CA HIS A 83 10.34 5.24 -1.55
C HIS A 83 11.13 5.94 -2.64
N PHE A 84 10.43 6.23 -3.72
CA PHE A 84 10.90 7.03 -4.84
C PHE A 84 9.83 8.04 -5.23
N GLU A 85 10.24 9.27 -5.50
CA GLU A 85 9.37 10.31 -6.06
C GLU A 85 9.69 10.47 -7.55
N PRO A 86 8.73 10.20 -8.45
CA PRO A 86 8.99 10.18 -9.89
C PRO A 86 9.12 11.58 -10.50
N THR A 87 8.86 12.63 -9.73
CA THR A 87 8.89 14.03 -10.17
C THR A 87 9.38 14.97 -9.07
N SER A 88 9.91 16.12 -9.45
CA SER A 88 10.18 17.24 -8.57
C SER A 88 9.03 18.25 -8.50
N ALA A 89 8.00 18.11 -9.35
CA ALA A 89 6.87 19.02 -9.38
C ALA A 89 6.05 18.93 -8.09
N VAL A 90 5.55 20.06 -7.61
CA VAL A 90 4.67 20.17 -6.46
C VAL A 90 3.30 20.62 -6.96
N LEU A 91 2.25 19.86 -6.63
CA LEU A 91 0.88 20.26 -6.94
C LEU A 91 0.39 21.29 -5.92
N ALA A 92 -0.23 22.35 -6.43
CA ALA A 92 -0.89 23.32 -5.57
C ALA A 92 -2.12 22.69 -4.89
N ILE A 93 -2.24 22.92 -3.60
CA ILE A 93 -3.46 22.61 -2.86
C ILE A 93 -4.45 23.74 -3.10
N PRO A 94 -5.73 23.46 -3.46
CA PRO A 94 -6.73 24.51 -3.60
C PRO A 94 -6.84 25.40 -2.36
N ALA A 95 -7.15 26.67 -2.53
CA ALA A 95 -7.37 27.58 -1.41
C ALA A 95 -8.56 27.15 -0.55
N GLY A 96 -8.48 27.37 0.76
CA GLY A 96 -9.53 27.02 1.72
C GLY A 96 -8.98 26.54 3.05
N GLU A 97 -9.85 26.32 4.02
CA GLU A 97 -9.49 25.92 5.39
C GLU A 97 -9.99 24.53 5.79
N GLY A 98 -10.83 23.90 4.95
CA GLY A 98 -11.35 22.55 5.20
C GLY A 98 -10.29 21.47 5.01
N PRO A 99 -10.63 20.18 5.24
CA PRO A 99 -9.70 19.09 5.15
C PRO A 99 -9.12 18.91 3.74
N VAL A 100 -7.84 18.52 3.71
CA VAL A 100 -7.13 18.17 2.46
C VAL A 100 -7.21 16.67 2.25
N ILE A 101 -7.83 16.27 1.15
CA ILE A 101 -8.00 14.89 0.73
C ILE A 101 -7.08 14.62 -0.46
N VAL A 102 -6.06 13.82 -0.27
CA VAL A 102 -5.17 13.40 -1.36
C VAL A 102 -5.70 12.12 -1.98
N VAL A 103 -5.91 12.13 -3.29
CA VAL A 103 -6.39 10.97 -4.06
C VAL A 103 -5.27 10.44 -4.94
N ALA A 104 -4.94 9.16 -4.80
CA ALA A 104 -3.89 8.50 -5.56
C ALA A 104 -4.43 7.22 -6.23
N PRO A 105 -4.95 7.30 -7.45
CA PRO A 105 -5.40 6.13 -8.21
C PRO A 105 -4.27 5.12 -8.40
N SER A 106 -4.63 3.84 -8.53
CA SER A 106 -3.66 2.79 -8.83
C SER A 106 -3.06 2.97 -10.22
N THR A 107 -1.75 2.76 -10.33
CA THR A 107 -1.05 2.69 -11.63
C THR A 107 -1.05 1.28 -12.22
N ALA A 108 -1.51 0.27 -11.47
CA ALA A 108 -1.61 -1.09 -11.92
C ALA A 108 -2.84 -1.30 -12.82
N THR A 109 -2.70 -2.07 -13.88
CA THR A 109 -3.80 -2.44 -14.78
C THR A 109 -4.94 -3.19 -14.07
N THR A 110 -4.64 -3.85 -12.95
CA THR A 110 -5.62 -4.53 -12.10
C THR A 110 -6.23 -3.61 -11.03
N GLY A 111 -5.85 -2.35 -10.99
CA GLY A 111 -6.39 -1.35 -10.07
C GLY A 111 -7.86 -1.05 -10.36
N THR A 112 -8.56 -0.48 -9.39
CA THR A 112 -9.93 0.00 -9.59
C THR A 112 -9.89 1.21 -10.53
N ALA A 113 -10.63 1.11 -11.64
CA ALA A 113 -10.82 2.21 -12.57
C ALA A 113 -11.79 3.25 -12.00
N GLY A 114 -11.72 4.49 -12.51
CA GLY A 114 -12.68 5.54 -12.20
C GLY A 114 -12.49 6.22 -10.83
N LEU A 115 -11.41 5.93 -10.09
CA LEU A 115 -11.22 6.54 -8.76
C LEU A 115 -11.06 8.06 -8.83
N ALA A 116 -10.39 8.59 -9.84
CA ALA A 116 -10.21 10.04 -10.01
C ALA A 116 -11.54 10.72 -10.36
N GLU A 117 -12.29 10.11 -11.25
CA GLU A 117 -13.60 10.56 -11.71
C GLU A 117 -14.59 10.61 -10.54
N VAL A 118 -14.76 9.51 -9.82
CA VAL A 118 -15.63 9.44 -8.64
C VAL A 118 -15.21 10.44 -7.54
N ALA A 119 -13.90 10.64 -7.36
CA ALA A 119 -13.41 11.61 -6.39
C ALA A 119 -13.75 13.06 -6.76
N LEU A 120 -13.88 13.39 -8.05
CA LEU A 120 -14.31 14.70 -8.53
C LEU A 120 -15.82 14.90 -8.50
N GLU A 121 -16.60 13.84 -8.31
CA GLU A 121 -18.04 13.92 -8.08
C GLU A 121 -18.38 14.15 -6.59
N LEU A 122 -17.38 14.04 -5.70
CA LEU A 122 -17.56 14.35 -4.27
C LEU A 122 -17.55 15.87 -4.06
N GLU A 123 -18.68 16.44 -3.69
CA GLU A 123 -18.87 17.88 -3.55
C GLU A 123 -18.70 18.36 -2.09
N PRO A 124 -17.80 19.35 -1.82
CA PRO A 124 -17.66 19.94 -0.49
C PRO A 124 -18.96 20.57 0.02
N GLY A 125 -19.34 20.23 1.24
CA GLY A 125 -20.59 20.67 1.85
C GLY A 125 -21.82 19.84 1.49
N VAL A 126 -21.69 18.87 0.58
CA VAL A 126 -22.78 17.95 0.20
C VAL A 126 -22.39 16.51 0.53
N THR A 127 -21.36 15.97 -0.12
CA THR A 127 -20.86 14.61 0.07
C THR A 127 -19.51 14.56 0.81
N LEU A 128 -18.84 15.70 0.92
CA LEU A 128 -17.65 15.90 1.75
C LEU A 128 -17.90 16.95 2.83
N PRO A 129 -17.12 17.00 3.91
CA PRO A 129 -17.14 18.11 4.85
C PRO A 129 -17.00 19.44 4.13
N ALA A 130 -17.66 20.47 4.64
CA ALA A 130 -17.61 21.82 4.05
C ALA A 130 -16.17 22.32 3.92
N GLY A 131 -15.86 22.97 2.80
CA GLY A 131 -14.52 23.49 2.52
C GLY A 131 -13.45 22.45 2.22
N SER A 132 -13.80 21.17 2.07
CA SER A 132 -12.85 20.13 1.67
C SER A 132 -12.13 20.49 0.38
N ARG A 133 -10.84 20.13 0.32
CA ARG A 133 -9.94 20.37 -0.81
C ARG A 133 -9.41 19.06 -1.30
N VAL A 134 -9.52 18.79 -2.60
CA VAL A 134 -9.10 17.50 -3.18
C VAL A 134 -7.88 17.68 -4.07
N VAL A 135 -6.86 16.88 -3.88
CA VAL A 135 -5.67 16.87 -4.74
C VAL A 135 -5.50 15.46 -5.29
N ILE A 136 -5.66 15.32 -6.61
CA ILE A 136 -5.52 14.03 -7.29
C ILE A 136 -4.13 13.93 -7.90
N SER A 137 -3.29 13.09 -7.30
CA SER A 137 -1.94 12.78 -7.82
C SER A 137 -2.01 11.56 -8.74
N ARG A 138 -1.85 11.78 -10.06
CA ARG A 138 -1.83 10.69 -11.06
C ARG A 138 -0.78 10.92 -12.13
N ILE A 139 -0.22 9.84 -12.68
CA ILE A 139 0.85 9.91 -13.69
C ILE A 139 0.32 10.33 -15.04
N ALA A 140 -0.81 9.77 -15.47
CA ALA A 140 -1.44 10.03 -16.77
C ALA A 140 -2.94 9.68 -16.70
N GLY A 141 -3.68 10.02 -17.73
CA GLY A 141 -5.09 9.74 -17.94
C GLY A 141 -5.74 10.79 -18.81
N ASP A 142 -7.02 10.58 -19.15
CA ASP A 142 -7.81 11.52 -19.94
C ASP A 142 -7.98 12.85 -19.20
N ALA A 143 -8.25 13.91 -19.97
CA ALA A 143 -8.57 15.21 -19.40
C ALA A 143 -9.83 15.11 -18.52
N LEU A 144 -9.76 15.65 -17.33
CA LEU A 144 -10.89 15.70 -16.40
C LEU A 144 -11.41 17.12 -16.28
N ALA A 145 -12.71 17.27 -16.11
CA ALA A 145 -13.30 18.55 -15.68
C ALA A 145 -12.97 18.75 -14.20
N VAL A 146 -12.04 19.68 -13.94
CA VAL A 146 -11.54 19.90 -12.56
C VAL A 146 -12.28 21.08 -11.94
N PRO A 147 -13.07 20.86 -10.88
CA PRO A 147 -13.78 21.94 -10.19
C PRO A 147 -12.82 22.82 -9.36
N PRO A 148 -13.23 24.02 -8.93
CA PRO A 148 -12.35 24.97 -8.22
C PRO A 148 -11.78 24.46 -6.90
N TRP A 149 -12.44 23.50 -6.26
CA TRP A 149 -12.02 22.89 -5.00
C TRP A 149 -11.06 21.71 -5.19
N ALA A 150 -10.68 21.39 -6.44
CA ALA A 150 -9.79 20.28 -6.75
C ALA A 150 -8.59 20.71 -7.59
N THR A 151 -7.51 19.94 -7.49
CA THR A 151 -6.32 19.99 -8.37
C THR A 151 -5.99 18.59 -8.86
N VAL A 152 -5.63 18.44 -10.14
CA VAL A 152 -5.26 17.15 -10.74
C VAL A 152 -3.93 17.28 -11.47
N GLY A 153 -3.02 16.34 -11.26
CA GLY A 153 -1.74 16.33 -11.95
C GLY A 153 -0.75 15.31 -11.39
N LEU A 154 0.48 15.35 -11.90
CA LEU A 154 1.60 14.61 -11.34
C LEU A 154 2.36 15.52 -10.38
N GLY A 155 2.46 15.13 -9.13
CA GLY A 155 3.20 15.86 -8.11
C GLY A 155 3.84 14.96 -7.08
N ARG A 156 4.81 15.51 -6.35
CA ARG A 156 5.48 14.86 -5.22
C ARG A 156 4.46 14.48 -4.16
N GLN A 157 4.34 13.19 -3.92
CA GLN A 157 3.38 12.67 -2.94
C GLN A 157 3.82 12.96 -1.50
N ASP A 158 5.12 12.93 -1.23
CA ASP A 158 5.67 13.25 0.09
C ASP A 158 5.31 14.68 0.55
N GLU A 159 5.35 15.66 -0.36
CA GLU A 159 4.94 17.03 -0.08
C GLU A 159 3.43 17.13 0.19
N LEU A 160 2.62 16.47 -0.63
CA LEU A 160 1.16 16.46 -0.45
C LEU A 160 0.76 15.83 0.89
N LEU A 161 1.43 14.75 1.29
CA LEU A 161 1.14 14.01 2.52
C LEU A 161 1.41 14.83 3.78
N ARG A 162 2.27 15.83 3.75
CA ARG A 162 2.50 16.74 4.89
C ARG A 162 1.28 17.59 5.23
N HIS A 163 0.41 17.79 4.26
CA HIS A 163 -0.79 18.62 4.38
C HIS A 163 -2.08 17.80 4.39
N ALA A 164 -1.98 16.50 4.16
CA ALA A 164 -3.15 15.64 4.01
C ALA A 164 -3.82 15.32 5.35
N ASP A 165 -5.13 15.47 5.38
CA ASP A 165 -5.96 14.98 6.48
C ASP A 165 -6.42 13.55 6.22
N LEU A 166 -6.55 13.17 4.96
CA LEU A 166 -6.95 11.85 4.51
C LEU A 166 -6.29 11.52 3.16
N VAL A 167 -6.01 10.25 2.95
CA VAL A 167 -5.65 9.72 1.62
C VAL A 167 -6.71 8.76 1.14
N VAL A 168 -7.12 8.90 -0.13
CA VAL A 168 -7.92 7.89 -0.86
C VAL A 168 -7.02 7.26 -1.91
N CYS A 169 -6.82 5.95 -1.88
CA CYS A 169 -5.89 5.32 -2.81
C CYS A 169 -6.31 3.91 -3.26
N GLY A 170 -5.70 3.43 -4.36
CA GLY A 170 -5.97 2.12 -4.93
C GLY A 170 -5.34 0.93 -4.17
N GLY A 171 -4.66 1.15 -3.04
CA GLY A 171 -4.13 0.08 -2.20
C GLY A 171 -2.78 -0.51 -2.62
N GLY A 172 -2.05 0.14 -3.54
CA GLY A 172 -0.67 -0.26 -3.83
C GLY A 172 0.26 -0.01 -2.64
N HIS A 173 1.18 -0.94 -2.37
CA HIS A 173 2.07 -0.91 -1.20
C HIS A 173 2.83 0.41 -1.04
N GLY A 174 3.35 0.97 -2.14
CA GLY A 174 4.10 2.23 -2.10
C GLY A 174 3.29 3.40 -1.54
N MET A 175 2.03 3.57 -1.98
CA MET A 175 1.17 4.65 -1.49
C MET A 175 0.72 4.40 -0.05
N LEU A 176 0.37 3.15 0.30
CA LEU A 176 -0.02 2.81 1.68
C LEU A 176 1.11 3.10 2.67
N SER A 177 2.33 2.69 2.34
CA SER A 177 3.48 2.89 3.22
C SER A 177 3.89 4.37 3.33
N LYS A 178 3.86 5.15 2.24
CA LYS A 178 4.06 6.61 2.28
C LYS A 178 3.05 7.29 3.19
N THR A 179 1.77 6.94 3.01
CA THR A 179 0.66 7.50 3.79
C THR A 179 0.80 7.20 5.28
N LEU A 180 1.12 5.95 5.63
CA LEU A 180 1.32 5.57 7.03
C LEU A 180 2.55 6.23 7.65
N LEU A 181 3.67 6.35 6.91
CA LEU A 181 4.85 7.08 7.39
C LEU A 181 4.56 8.55 7.69
N ALA A 182 3.66 9.16 6.94
CA ALA A 182 3.19 10.51 7.20
C ALA A 182 2.18 10.60 8.37
N GLY A 183 1.79 9.48 8.96
CA GLY A 183 0.77 9.43 10.02
C GLY A 183 -0.63 9.80 9.54
N VAL A 184 -0.90 9.64 8.26
CA VAL A 184 -2.18 10.04 7.64
C VAL A 184 -3.11 8.82 7.55
N PRO A 185 -4.38 8.94 7.99
CA PRO A 185 -5.37 7.89 7.81
C PRO A 185 -5.82 7.79 6.35
N MET A 186 -6.47 6.68 5.99
CA MET A 186 -6.79 6.44 4.59
C MET A 186 -8.11 5.72 4.34
N VAL A 187 -8.65 5.91 3.14
CA VAL A 187 -9.68 5.07 2.54
C VAL A 187 -9.06 4.33 1.34
N VAL A 188 -9.13 3.01 1.34
CA VAL A 188 -8.53 2.18 0.31
C VAL A 188 -9.60 1.64 -0.62
N VAL A 189 -9.38 1.78 -1.92
CA VAL A 189 -10.28 1.32 -3.00
C VAL A 189 -9.55 0.24 -3.81
N PRO A 190 -9.45 -1.00 -3.28
CA PRO A 190 -8.61 -2.01 -3.89
C PRO A 190 -9.22 -2.57 -5.17
N GLY A 191 -8.39 -2.73 -6.18
CA GLY A 191 -8.68 -3.53 -7.37
C GLY A 191 -8.33 -5.01 -7.15
N GLY A 192 -7.55 -5.58 -8.06
CA GLY A 192 -7.09 -6.95 -8.03
C GLY A 192 -5.70 -7.15 -7.42
N GLY A 193 -5.26 -8.40 -7.41
CA GLY A 193 -3.93 -8.78 -6.94
C GLY A 193 -3.75 -8.62 -5.43
N ASP A 194 -2.62 -8.08 -5.03
CA ASP A 194 -2.23 -7.86 -3.63
C ASP A 194 -2.93 -6.68 -2.96
N GLN A 195 -3.56 -5.79 -3.73
CA GLN A 195 -4.22 -4.59 -3.21
C GLN A 195 -5.32 -4.93 -2.21
N TRP A 196 -6.06 -6.02 -2.46
CA TRP A 196 -7.09 -6.50 -1.53
C TRP A 196 -6.51 -6.93 -0.18
N GLU A 197 -5.39 -7.64 -0.19
CA GLU A 197 -4.70 -8.01 1.04
C GLU A 197 -4.23 -6.79 1.82
N LEU A 198 -3.54 -5.90 1.13
CA LEU A 198 -2.96 -4.70 1.72
C LEU A 198 -4.05 -3.79 2.30
N ALA A 199 -5.17 -3.63 1.61
CA ALA A 199 -6.34 -2.92 2.13
C ALA A 199 -6.89 -3.56 3.43
N ASN A 200 -6.99 -4.88 3.47
CA ASN A 200 -7.41 -5.58 4.69
C ASN A 200 -6.41 -5.42 5.84
N ARG A 201 -5.10 -5.29 5.56
CA ARG A 201 -4.09 -4.99 6.58
C ARG A 201 -4.31 -3.60 7.19
N VAL A 202 -4.58 -2.60 6.36
CA VAL A 202 -4.91 -1.23 6.80
C VAL A 202 -6.16 -1.22 7.69
N VAL A 203 -7.21 -1.94 7.30
CA VAL A 203 -8.44 -2.04 8.10
C VAL A 203 -8.20 -2.74 9.43
N ARG A 204 -7.49 -3.88 9.44
CA ARG A 204 -7.16 -4.61 10.67
C ARG A 204 -6.29 -3.81 11.62
N GLN A 205 -5.38 -3.01 11.09
CA GLN A 205 -4.51 -2.13 11.86
C GLN A 205 -5.25 -0.91 12.41
N GLY A 206 -6.40 -0.57 11.84
CA GLY A 206 -7.27 0.51 12.28
C GLY A 206 -6.93 1.89 11.73
N SER A 207 -6.00 2.02 10.78
CA SER A 207 -5.60 3.28 10.17
C SER A 207 -6.45 3.71 8.98
N GLY A 208 -7.45 2.92 8.61
CA GLY A 208 -8.31 3.27 7.49
C GLY A 208 -9.50 2.35 7.28
N ARG A 209 -10.21 2.65 6.20
CA ARG A 209 -11.42 1.96 5.77
C ARG A 209 -11.26 1.46 4.34
N LEU A 210 -12.16 0.58 3.89
CA LEU A 210 -12.15 -0.02 2.57
C LEU A 210 -13.46 0.26 1.86
N VAL A 211 -13.39 0.67 0.60
CA VAL A 211 -14.55 0.88 -0.27
C VAL A 211 -14.58 -0.16 -1.38
N ARG A 212 -15.71 -0.88 -1.48
CA ARG A 212 -16.02 -1.81 -2.59
C ARG A 212 -17.52 -2.17 -2.57
N PRO A 213 -18.28 -1.94 -3.66
CA PRO A 213 -17.83 -1.31 -4.92
C PRO A 213 -17.52 0.17 -4.77
N LEU A 214 -16.76 0.73 -5.73
CA LEU A 214 -16.51 2.17 -5.79
C LEU A 214 -17.77 2.86 -6.34
N THR A 215 -18.40 3.67 -5.50
CA THR A 215 -19.47 4.61 -5.86
C THR A 215 -19.27 5.90 -5.09
N VAL A 216 -19.89 6.99 -5.53
CA VAL A 216 -19.83 8.31 -4.84
C VAL A 216 -20.34 8.17 -3.41
N GLU A 217 -21.47 7.52 -3.22
CA GLU A 217 -22.11 7.34 -1.91
C GLU A 217 -21.23 6.52 -0.96
N ALA A 218 -20.70 5.36 -1.44
CA ALA A 218 -19.85 4.51 -0.63
C ALA A 218 -18.56 5.21 -0.24
N LEU A 219 -17.93 5.94 -1.18
CA LEU A 219 -16.70 6.68 -0.92
C LEU A 219 -16.95 7.84 0.05
N SER A 220 -18.04 8.60 -0.13
CA SER A 220 -18.44 9.70 0.75
C SER A 220 -18.63 9.24 2.20
N VAL A 221 -19.34 8.13 2.41
CA VAL A 221 -19.59 7.57 3.75
C VAL A 221 -18.27 7.21 4.44
N GLU A 222 -17.38 6.52 3.77
CA GLU A 222 -16.12 6.07 4.38
C GLU A 222 -15.12 7.24 4.58
N VAL A 223 -15.09 8.20 3.68
CA VAL A 223 -14.32 9.46 3.86
C VAL A 223 -14.81 10.24 5.07
N GLY A 224 -16.13 10.41 5.20
CA GLY A 224 -16.75 11.08 6.34
C GLY A 224 -16.43 10.38 7.67
N GLU A 225 -16.54 9.06 7.72
CA GLU A 225 -16.22 8.25 8.92
C GLU A 225 -14.75 8.42 9.34
N VAL A 226 -13.83 8.37 8.39
CA VAL A 226 -12.39 8.49 8.71
C VAL A 226 -12.03 9.90 9.16
N LEU A 227 -12.57 10.93 8.52
CA LEU A 227 -12.29 12.32 8.88
C LEU A 227 -12.90 12.71 10.24
N SER A 228 -14.07 12.18 10.57
CA SER A 228 -14.76 12.50 11.83
C SER A 228 -14.21 11.78 13.06
N SER A 229 -13.42 10.73 12.88
CA SER A 229 -12.96 9.87 13.98
C SER A 229 -11.44 9.93 14.18
N PRO A 230 -10.94 10.54 15.26
CA PRO A 230 -9.50 10.67 15.56
C PRO A 230 -8.76 9.32 15.65
N ARG A 231 -9.47 8.24 15.98
CA ARG A 231 -8.87 6.89 16.13
C ARG A 231 -8.08 6.42 14.92
N TYR A 232 -8.51 6.80 13.70
CA TYR A 232 -7.83 6.40 12.46
C TYR A 232 -6.48 7.10 12.31
N ARG A 233 -6.42 8.41 12.64
CA ARG A 233 -5.17 9.16 12.65
C ARG A 233 -4.22 8.65 13.73
N GLU A 234 -4.73 8.38 14.93
CA GLU A 234 -3.94 7.80 16.00
C GLU A 234 -3.33 6.44 15.61
N ALA A 235 -4.12 5.60 14.94
CA ALA A 235 -3.61 4.32 14.44
C ALA A 235 -2.57 4.50 13.33
N ALA A 236 -2.75 5.46 12.42
CA ALA A 236 -1.78 5.79 11.39
C ALA A 236 -0.47 6.32 12.01
N MET A 237 -0.54 7.15 13.03
CA MET A 237 0.64 7.65 13.77
C MET A 237 1.37 6.51 14.50
N ARG A 238 0.65 5.56 15.10
CA ARG A 238 1.28 4.36 15.68
C ARG A 238 1.96 3.51 14.61
N ALA A 239 1.35 3.40 13.44
CA ALA A 239 1.97 2.70 12.30
C ALA A 239 3.25 3.42 11.84
N ALA A 240 3.25 4.74 11.76
CA ALA A 240 4.44 5.52 11.45
C ALA A 240 5.57 5.24 12.44
N ALA A 241 5.27 5.19 13.73
CA ALA A 241 6.26 4.94 14.78
C ALA A 241 6.95 3.58 14.64
N SER A 242 6.33 2.58 13.99
CA SER A 242 6.93 1.27 13.75
C SER A 242 8.17 1.30 12.85
N ILE A 243 8.44 2.42 12.15
CA ILE A 243 9.68 2.60 11.37
C ILE A 243 10.94 2.53 12.26
N ALA A 244 10.83 2.83 13.54
CA ALA A 244 11.94 2.75 14.48
C ALA A 244 12.40 1.29 14.75
N GLU A 245 11.58 0.31 14.41
CA GLU A 245 11.86 -1.11 14.62
C GLU A 245 12.61 -1.76 13.44
N VAL A 246 12.77 -1.05 12.31
CA VAL A 246 13.37 -1.63 11.11
C VAL A 246 14.89 -1.45 11.07
N ALA A 247 15.55 -2.35 10.35
CA ALA A 247 16.98 -2.27 10.12
C ALA A 247 17.30 -1.28 8.98
N ASP A 248 18.43 -0.61 9.06
CA ASP A 248 18.95 0.21 7.97
C ASP A 248 19.36 -0.70 6.79
N PRO A 249 18.79 -0.51 5.57
CA PRO A 249 19.02 -1.38 4.43
C PRO A 249 20.48 -1.36 3.96
N VAL A 250 21.16 -0.21 4.05
CA VAL A 250 22.56 -0.07 3.63
C VAL A 250 23.46 -0.84 4.59
N ARG A 251 23.22 -0.71 5.89
CA ARG A 251 23.95 -1.49 6.90
C ARG A 251 23.75 -2.99 6.71
N VAL A 252 22.54 -3.47 6.46
CA VAL A 252 22.24 -4.89 6.20
C VAL A 252 23.01 -5.38 4.98
N CYS A 253 23.08 -4.62 3.90
CA CYS A 253 23.86 -4.96 2.71
C CYS A 253 25.37 -5.00 3.00
N HIS A 254 25.92 -4.01 3.70
CA HIS A 254 27.33 -3.99 4.06
C HIS A 254 27.72 -5.16 4.96
N GLU A 255 26.89 -5.50 5.94
CA GLU A 255 27.12 -6.66 6.81
C GLU A 255 27.09 -7.99 6.05
N ALA A 256 26.21 -8.10 5.03
CA ALA A 256 26.14 -9.30 4.19
C ALA A 256 27.38 -9.52 3.30
N LEU A 257 28.05 -8.44 2.92
CA LEU A 257 29.20 -8.48 2.04
C LEU A 257 30.54 -8.60 2.77
N ARG A 258 30.58 -8.57 4.11
CA ARG A 258 31.81 -8.74 4.88
C ARG A 258 32.34 -10.16 4.75
N PRO A 259 33.62 -10.34 4.36
CA PRO A 259 34.24 -11.67 4.33
C PRO A 259 34.31 -12.26 5.74
N GLY A 260 33.83 -13.46 5.94
CA GLY A 260 34.04 -14.21 7.19
C GLY A 260 32.82 -14.53 8.03
N ARG A 261 31.65 -14.56 7.43
CA ARG A 261 30.47 -15.23 8.05
C ARG A 261 29.94 -16.36 7.20
#